data_f5f7b242cf68746d31cde746aefd8935
#
_entry.id   f5f7b242cf68746d31cde746aefd8935
#
_cell.length_a   1.000
_cell.length_b   1.000
_cell.length_c   1.000
_cell.angle_alpha   90.00
_cell.angle_beta   90.00
_cell.angle_gamma   90.00
#
_symmetry.space_group_name_H-M   'P 1'
#
loop_
_entity.id
_entity.type
_entity.pdbx_description
1 polymer ?
#
loop_
_entity_poly.entity_id
_entity_poly.type
_entity_poly.pdbx_seq_one_letter_code
_entity_poly.pdbx_strand_id
1 'polypeptide(L)'
;DAFGLYHFDGGPTYEYADARKGEHPDWGTQVFDLGRSEVRSFLFSNAMFWLEEYHADGLRVDAVSSMLYLDYGRQDGAWMPNIHGGKENLEAIEFFQKLNTAIFAAHPDVLMIAEESTAWPKVTHPVSDGGLGFNFKWNMGWMNDICHYIKLDPYFRQFNHRDITFSLMYAFSENYILPLSHDEVVHMKGSFLGKMPGDNAEKFAGVRAFYTYMLTHPGKKLTIMGTELGQWNEWHYEYSLDWHLLQYEPHRQIHQFFKAANAMYLEQSALWEQDDSWQGFQWLCADDNTANTVAFLRWDRERRPLVVVANFSPIHRKGYQVGLPFPGTWAPVFNTDAEEFGGAGLGDTTPIKSVDIPCHDQEQSMTIDLPPMSVMIYRCTRRAPVRKKKDSEKAGEKKTSGKVKKPEGAKDAGTAAKKTQAIKTVKKKDDQA
;
A
#
# COMPACT_ATOMS: atom_id res chain seq x y z
N ASP A 1 24.40 24.82 -6.48
CA ASP A 1 23.63 26.06 -6.47
C ASP A 1 24.56 27.24 -6.37
N ALA A 2 24.29 28.35 -7.12
CA ALA A 2 25.10 29.57 -7.18
C ALA A 2 25.27 30.26 -5.82
N PHE A 3 24.38 30.01 -4.87
CA PHE A 3 24.40 30.57 -3.52
C PHE A 3 24.81 29.56 -2.44
N GLY A 4 25.16 28.33 -2.84
CA GLY A 4 25.64 27.30 -1.94
C GLY A 4 27.10 27.51 -1.52
N LEU A 5 27.52 26.74 -0.50
CA LEU A 5 28.87 26.77 0.02
C LEU A 5 29.83 25.81 -0.69
N TYR A 6 29.39 25.19 -1.80
CA TYR A 6 30.23 24.31 -2.59
C TYR A 6 31.47 25.04 -3.09
N HIS A 7 32.64 24.47 -2.83
CA HIS A 7 33.93 25.08 -3.14
C HIS A 7 34.17 26.50 -2.55
N PHE A 8 33.50 26.81 -1.44
CA PHE A 8 33.60 28.13 -0.81
C PHE A 8 35.05 28.52 -0.49
N ASP A 9 35.87 27.58 -0.06
CA ASP A 9 37.29 27.74 0.25
C ASP A 9 38.23 27.21 -0.85
N GLY A 10 37.68 26.92 -2.04
CA GLY A 10 38.43 26.38 -3.18
C GLY A 10 38.46 24.85 -3.28
N GLY A 11 37.81 24.13 -2.34
CA GLY A 11 37.66 22.68 -2.33
C GLY A 11 36.28 22.24 -1.84
N PRO A 12 35.96 20.95 -1.89
CA PRO A 12 34.69 20.42 -1.36
C PRO A 12 34.71 20.52 0.18
N THR A 13 33.82 21.34 0.74
CA THR A 13 33.74 21.59 2.19
C THR A 13 32.94 20.50 2.91
N TYR A 14 31.78 20.12 2.36
CA TYR A 14 30.87 19.14 2.93
C TYR A 14 30.69 17.91 2.06
N GLU A 15 31.15 17.97 0.80
CA GLU A 15 30.88 17.01 -0.25
C GLU A 15 32.05 16.04 -0.41
N TYR A 16 31.82 14.90 -1.03
CA TYR A 16 32.91 14.01 -1.48
C TYR A 16 33.76 14.70 -2.54
N ALA A 17 35.08 14.54 -2.43
CA ALA A 17 36.03 15.15 -3.36
C ALA A 17 36.02 14.54 -4.77
N ASP A 18 35.69 13.26 -4.90
CA ASP A 18 35.60 12.58 -6.19
C ASP A 18 34.17 12.72 -6.75
N ALA A 19 34.04 13.35 -7.92
CA ALA A 19 32.76 13.60 -8.58
C ALA A 19 31.93 12.31 -8.82
N ARG A 20 32.58 11.15 -9.02
CA ARG A 20 31.89 9.85 -9.15
C ARG A 20 31.15 9.43 -7.90
N LYS A 21 31.40 10.07 -6.75
CA LYS A 21 30.71 9.84 -5.48
C LYS A 21 30.00 11.11 -5.00
N GLY A 22 30.55 12.28 -5.32
CA GLY A 22 30.15 13.59 -4.81
C GLY A 22 29.09 14.33 -5.63
N GLU A 23 28.69 13.83 -6.80
CA GLU A 23 27.73 14.51 -7.67
C GLU A 23 26.59 13.60 -8.08
N HIS A 24 25.38 14.15 -8.21
CA HIS A 24 24.24 13.54 -8.90
C HIS A 24 24.07 14.21 -10.26
N PRO A 25 24.58 13.63 -11.36
CA PRO A 25 24.59 14.26 -12.68
C PRO A 25 23.18 14.60 -13.18
N ASP A 26 22.20 13.73 -12.93
CA ASP A 26 20.82 13.92 -13.38
C ASP A 26 20.11 15.09 -12.70
N TRP A 27 20.49 15.39 -11.44
CA TRP A 27 19.88 16.47 -10.64
C TRP A 27 20.73 17.73 -10.59
N GLY A 28 22.00 17.67 -11.00
CA GLY A 28 22.95 18.77 -10.86
C GLY A 28 23.22 19.13 -9.39
N THR A 29 23.11 18.17 -8.47
CA THR A 29 23.30 18.39 -7.02
C THR A 29 24.56 17.72 -6.51
N GLN A 30 25.00 18.14 -5.31
CA GLN A 30 26.17 17.61 -4.63
C GLN A 30 25.76 16.63 -3.53
N VAL A 31 26.63 15.66 -3.22
CA VAL A 31 26.42 14.63 -2.22
C VAL A 31 27.28 14.88 -0.99
N PHE A 32 26.68 14.96 0.18
CA PHE A 32 27.39 15.07 1.45
C PHE A 32 28.35 13.90 1.67
N ASP A 33 29.58 14.22 2.12
CA ASP A 33 30.56 13.20 2.52
C ASP A 33 30.18 12.61 3.89
N LEU A 34 29.37 11.57 3.86
CA LEU A 34 28.90 10.88 5.07
C LEU A 34 30.00 10.07 5.78
N GLY A 35 31.19 9.99 5.20
CA GLY A 35 32.37 9.42 5.84
C GLY A 35 33.04 10.35 6.83
N ARG A 36 32.85 11.68 6.69
CA ARG A 36 33.50 12.68 7.53
C ARG A 36 32.69 12.94 8.81
N SER A 37 33.40 12.96 9.95
CA SER A 37 32.81 13.18 11.27
C SER A 37 32.16 14.58 11.38
N GLU A 38 32.77 15.60 10.78
CA GLU A 38 32.31 16.99 10.80
C GLU A 38 30.98 17.12 10.03
N VAL A 39 30.87 16.48 8.87
CA VAL A 39 29.65 16.46 8.06
C VAL A 39 28.54 15.71 8.77
N ARG A 40 28.85 14.55 9.36
CA ARG A 40 27.89 13.83 10.21
C ARG A 40 27.42 14.69 11.38
N SER A 41 28.34 15.35 12.10
CA SER A 41 28.00 16.24 13.21
C SER A 41 27.06 17.36 12.75
N PHE A 42 27.33 17.99 11.61
CA PHE A 42 26.46 19.00 11.03
C PHE A 42 25.04 18.46 10.75
N LEU A 43 24.91 17.31 10.11
CA LEU A 43 23.62 16.70 9.77
C LEU A 43 22.86 16.20 11.01
N PHE A 44 23.55 15.64 12.00
CA PHE A 44 22.94 15.29 13.29
C PHE A 44 22.41 16.54 14.01
N SER A 45 23.21 17.59 14.09
CA SER A 45 22.81 18.85 14.71
C SER A 45 21.64 19.49 13.99
N ASN A 46 21.59 19.38 12.65
CA ASN A 46 20.45 19.86 11.87
C ASN A 46 19.17 19.10 12.23
N ALA A 47 19.22 17.76 12.31
CA ALA A 47 18.06 16.97 12.69
C ALA A 47 17.57 17.31 14.10
N MET A 48 18.49 17.38 15.08
CA MET A 48 18.15 17.73 16.46
C MET A 48 17.59 19.17 16.56
N PHE A 49 18.14 20.12 15.79
CA PHE A 49 17.64 21.50 15.75
C PHE A 49 16.16 21.59 15.38
N TRP A 50 15.72 20.86 14.35
CA TRP A 50 14.31 20.85 13.97
C TRP A 50 13.40 20.21 15.03
N LEU A 51 13.89 19.19 15.74
CA LEU A 51 13.13 18.52 16.79
C LEU A 51 13.10 19.33 18.10
N GLU A 52 14.22 19.95 18.47
CA GLU A 52 14.36 20.66 19.76
C GLU A 52 13.88 22.10 19.71
N GLU A 53 14.28 22.86 18.68
CA GLU A 53 13.98 24.30 18.60
C GLU A 53 12.65 24.59 17.88
N TYR A 54 12.30 23.79 16.89
CA TYR A 54 11.05 23.95 16.15
C TYR A 54 9.94 22.99 16.59
N HIS A 55 10.25 22.08 17.50
CA HIS A 55 9.32 21.09 18.04
C HIS A 55 8.60 20.28 16.94
N ALA A 56 9.33 19.92 15.89
CA ALA A 56 8.80 19.04 14.86
C ALA A 56 8.52 17.65 15.45
N ASP A 57 7.37 17.07 15.09
CA ASP A 57 6.98 15.71 15.56
C ASP A 57 7.69 14.59 14.77
N GLY A 58 8.50 14.95 13.79
CA GLY A 58 9.29 13.99 13.00
C GLY A 58 9.94 14.62 11.79
N LEU A 59 10.75 13.83 11.10
CA LEU A 59 11.48 14.21 9.91
C LEU A 59 11.27 13.19 8.80
N ARG A 60 11.03 13.70 7.59
CA ARG A 60 11.08 12.87 6.37
C ARG A 60 12.41 13.14 5.69
N VAL A 61 13.18 12.07 5.46
CA VAL A 61 14.44 12.13 4.71
C VAL A 61 14.17 11.85 3.25
N ASP A 62 14.51 12.83 2.42
CA ASP A 62 14.32 12.82 0.97
C ASP A 62 15.33 11.89 0.29
N ALA A 63 14.91 11.21 -0.77
CA ALA A 63 15.74 10.44 -1.71
C ALA A 63 16.77 9.52 -1.04
N VAL A 64 16.39 8.80 0.01
CA VAL A 64 17.28 7.91 0.78
C VAL A 64 18.00 6.90 -0.11
N SER A 65 17.34 6.39 -1.16
CA SER A 65 17.96 5.50 -2.14
C SER A 65 19.21 6.11 -2.81
N SER A 66 19.20 7.41 -3.09
CA SER A 66 20.35 8.09 -3.69
C SER A 66 21.57 8.15 -2.77
N MET A 67 21.35 8.07 -1.46
CA MET A 67 22.40 8.02 -0.46
C MET A 67 22.91 6.59 -0.24
N LEU A 68 22.04 5.58 -0.34
CA LEU A 68 22.37 4.18 -0.06
C LEU A 68 23.12 3.50 -1.19
N TYR A 69 22.92 3.93 -2.44
CA TYR A 69 23.52 3.29 -3.61
C TYR A 69 24.56 4.20 -4.28
N LEU A 70 25.81 3.72 -4.36
CA LEU A 70 26.92 4.44 -5.00
C LEU A 70 26.75 4.55 -6.53
N ASP A 71 25.95 3.68 -7.13
CA ASP A 71 25.63 3.67 -8.57
C ASP A 71 24.30 4.39 -8.89
N TYR A 72 23.64 5.00 -7.92
CA TYR A 72 22.34 5.64 -8.13
C TYR A 72 22.41 6.76 -9.19
N GLY A 73 21.58 6.64 -10.26
CA GLY A 73 21.55 7.61 -11.36
C GLY A 73 22.84 7.72 -12.16
N ARG A 74 23.76 6.75 -12.08
CA ARG A 74 25.06 6.75 -12.77
C ARG A 74 25.16 5.64 -13.78
N GLN A 75 25.89 5.91 -14.87
CA GLN A 75 26.20 4.90 -15.90
C GLN A 75 27.26 3.92 -15.40
N ASP A 76 27.33 2.75 -16.01
CA ASP A 76 28.36 1.76 -15.72
C ASP A 76 29.75 2.37 -15.87
N GLY A 77 30.59 2.18 -14.85
CA GLY A 77 31.96 2.72 -14.78
C GLY A 77 32.06 4.19 -14.36
N ALA A 78 30.93 4.90 -14.20
CA ALA A 78 30.89 6.29 -13.74
C ALA A 78 30.66 6.44 -12.23
N TRP A 79 30.83 5.38 -11.46
CA TRP A 79 30.69 5.35 -10.00
C TRP A 79 31.86 4.61 -9.33
N MET A 80 32.03 4.79 -8.02
CA MET A 80 33.08 4.14 -7.24
C MET A 80 32.48 3.06 -6.35
N PRO A 81 32.96 1.80 -6.44
CA PRO A 81 32.52 0.75 -5.52
C PRO A 81 32.99 1.03 -4.08
N ASN A 82 32.30 0.42 -3.12
CA ASN A 82 32.74 0.42 -1.73
C ASN A 82 34.00 -0.45 -1.53
N ILE A 83 34.54 -0.48 -0.31
CA ILE A 83 35.77 -1.23 0.03
C ILE A 83 35.67 -2.75 -0.20
N HIS A 84 34.44 -3.27 -0.40
CA HIS A 84 34.19 -4.68 -0.70
C HIS A 84 33.88 -4.92 -2.18
N GLY A 85 33.92 -3.88 -3.01
CA GLY A 85 33.59 -3.95 -4.43
C GLY A 85 32.10 -3.87 -4.74
N GLY A 86 31.25 -3.66 -3.73
CA GLY A 86 29.80 -3.52 -3.87
C GLY A 86 29.33 -2.09 -4.13
N LYS A 87 28.03 -1.96 -4.38
CA LYS A 87 27.39 -0.67 -4.67
C LYS A 87 26.75 0.01 -3.46
N GLU A 88 26.69 -0.68 -2.33
CA GLU A 88 26.14 -0.16 -1.10
C GLU A 88 27.07 0.94 -0.53
N ASN A 89 26.51 2.10 -0.19
CA ASN A 89 27.24 3.16 0.52
C ASN A 89 27.29 2.86 2.01
N LEU A 90 28.37 2.22 2.45
CA LEU A 90 28.55 1.79 3.84
C LEU A 90 28.54 2.97 4.82
N GLU A 91 29.04 4.13 4.39
CA GLU A 91 29.07 5.37 5.18
C GLU A 91 27.65 5.91 5.41
N ALA A 92 26.78 5.84 4.41
CA ALA A 92 25.39 6.23 4.53
C ALA A 92 24.57 5.27 5.41
N ILE A 93 24.81 3.97 5.29
CA ILE A 93 24.18 2.97 6.15
C ILE A 93 24.51 3.25 7.63
N GLU A 94 25.80 3.40 7.93
CA GLU A 94 26.24 3.72 9.29
C GLU A 94 25.70 5.07 9.80
N PHE A 95 25.64 6.07 8.91
CA PHE A 95 25.07 7.38 9.21
C PHE A 95 23.60 7.24 9.65
N PHE A 96 22.73 6.60 8.86
CA PHE A 96 21.33 6.44 9.21
C PHE A 96 21.12 5.65 10.49
N GLN A 97 21.85 4.56 10.67
CA GLN A 97 21.78 3.75 11.89
C GLN A 97 22.11 4.56 13.14
N LYS A 98 23.17 5.36 13.08
CA LYS A 98 23.58 6.22 14.20
C LYS A 98 22.60 7.39 14.41
N LEU A 99 22.15 8.04 13.32
CA LEU A 99 21.21 9.15 13.38
C LEU A 99 19.90 8.72 14.04
N ASN A 100 19.28 7.67 13.54
CA ASN A 100 17.99 7.19 14.06
C ASN A 100 18.14 6.71 15.52
N THR A 101 19.24 6.03 15.85
CA THR A 101 19.51 5.63 17.24
C THR A 101 19.64 6.85 18.17
N ALA A 102 20.38 7.91 17.75
CA ALA A 102 20.56 9.09 18.57
C ALA A 102 19.25 9.88 18.74
N ILE A 103 18.47 10.02 17.66
CA ILE A 103 17.18 10.73 17.69
C ILE A 103 16.23 10.00 18.65
N PHE A 104 16.02 8.69 18.52
CA PHE A 104 15.10 7.96 19.40
C PHE A 104 15.59 7.84 20.85
N ALA A 105 16.88 7.94 21.10
CA ALA A 105 17.41 8.05 22.47
C ALA A 105 17.05 9.38 23.13
N ALA A 106 17.02 10.48 22.36
CA ALA A 106 16.68 11.82 22.86
C ALA A 106 15.17 12.10 22.79
N HIS A 107 14.52 11.65 21.73
CA HIS A 107 13.10 11.94 21.38
C HIS A 107 12.39 10.63 20.96
N PRO A 108 11.96 9.77 21.91
CA PRO A 108 11.41 8.44 21.59
C PRO A 108 10.07 8.48 20.86
N ASP A 109 9.35 9.59 20.92
CA ASP A 109 8.00 9.75 20.39
C ASP A 109 7.93 10.39 18.98
N VAL A 110 9.09 10.80 18.42
CA VAL A 110 9.13 11.39 17.09
C VAL A 110 9.13 10.36 15.97
N LEU A 111 8.83 10.80 14.76
CA LEU A 111 8.82 9.95 13.57
C LEU A 111 10.03 10.22 12.68
N MET A 112 10.74 9.16 12.30
CA MET A 112 11.76 9.20 11.25
C MET A 112 11.25 8.41 10.04
N ILE A 113 11.07 9.12 8.92
CA ILE A 113 10.40 8.60 7.73
C ILE A 113 11.37 8.64 6.56
N ALA A 114 11.56 7.52 5.86
CA ALA A 114 12.38 7.46 4.67
C ALA A 114 11.55 7.61 3.39
N GLU A 115 11.96 8.46 2.48
CA GLU A 115 11.58 8.31 1.09
C GLU A 115 12.65 7.43 0.41
N GLU A 116 12.31 6.17 0.27
CA GLU A 116 13.17 5.16 -0.34
C GLU A 116 12.38 4.36 -1.37
N SER A 117 12.73 4.52 -2.64
CA SER A 117 11.96 4.04 -3.80
C SER A 117 12.39 2.67 -4.32
N THR A 118 13.44 2.07 -3.73
CA THR A 118 13.98 0.80 -4.19
C THR A 118 13.55 -0.38 -3.32
N ALA A 119 14.04 -1.57 -3.64
CA ALA A 119 13.85 -2.78 -2.85
C ALA A 119 14.91 -2.93 -1.74
N TRP A 120 15.50 -1.83 -1.23
CA TRP A 120 16.45 -1.91 -0.11
C TRP A 120 15.76 -2.56 1.10
N PRO A 121 16.34 -3.61 1.67
CA PRO A 121 15.70 -4.35 2.75
C PRO A 121 15.88 -3.67 4.10
N LYS A 122 14.91 -3.87 5.00
CA LYS A 122 14.99 -3.48 6.41
C LYS A 122 15.18 -1.98 6.66
N VAL A 123 14.59 -1.13 5.82
CA VAL A 123 14.61 0.33 6.05
C VAL A 123 13.97 0.67 7.39
N THR A 124 12.83 0.03 7.69
CA THR A 124 12.03 0.30 8.89
C THR A 124 12.24 -0.73 10.02
N HIS A 125 13.20 -1.61 9.87
CA HIS A 125 13.57 -2.55 10.92
C HIS A 125 14.55 -1.91 11.93
N PRO A 126 14.56 -2.40 13.19
CA PRO A 126 15.50 -1.94 14.20
C PRO A 126 16.96 -2.09 13.76
N VAL A 127 17.81 -1.18 14.23
CA VAL A 127 19.27 -1.24 13.97
C VAL A 127 19.87 -2.53 14.55
N SER A 128 19.36 -3.02 15.69
CA SER A 128 19.76 -4.32 16.28
C SER A 128 19.57 -5.50 15.34
N ASP A 129 18.64 -5.42 14.42
CA ASP A 129 18.33 -6.47 13.42
C ASP A 129 19.02 -6.21 12.08
N GLY A 130 19.94 -5.25 12.04
CA GLY A 130 20.66 -4.82 10.83
C GLY A 130 19.83 -3.91 9.92
N GLY A 131 18.75 -3.31 10.42
CA GLY A 131 17.96 -2.31 9.73
C GLY A 131 18.56 -0.92 9.77
N LEU A 132 17.94 0.03 9.08
CA LEU A 132 18.32 1.45 9.10
C LEU A 132 17.71 2.21 10.28
N GLY A 133 16.68 1.66 10.93
CA GLY A 133 16.06 2.23 12.13
C GLY A 133 15.00 3.31 11.87
N PHE A 134 14.51 3.51 10.65
CA PHE A 134 13.36 4.39 10.41
C PHE A 134 12.08 3.80 10.99
N ASN A 135 11.10 4.66 11.35
CA ASN A 135 9.76 4.18 11.73
C ASN A 135 8.95 3.76 10.52
N PHE A 136 9.00 4.56 9.46
CA PHE A 136 8.22 4.38 8.25
C PHE A 136 9.04 4.62 6.99
N LYS A 137 8.51 4.08 5.90
CA LYS A 137 9.00 4.29 4.55
C LYS A 137 7.81 4.63 3.64
N TRP A 138 7.97 5.59 2.72
CA TRP A 138 6.97 5.82 1.69
C TRP A 138 6.88 4.64 0.72
N ASN A 139 5.65 4.20 0.43
CA ASN A 139 5.40 3.13 -0.55
C ASN A 139 5.32 3.72 -1.97
N MET A 140 6.48 3.97 -2.56
CA MET A 140 6.57 4.56 -3.90
C MET A 140 6.05 3.59 -4.98
N GLY A 141 6.16 2.27 -4.78
CA GLY A 141 5.58 1.26 -5.67
C GLY A 141 4.06 1.38 -5.73
N TRP A 142 3.39 1.38 -4.57
CA TRP A 142 1.94 1.59 -4.50
C TRP A 142 1.53 2.92 -5.13
N MET A 143 2.27 3.99 -4.86
CA MET A 143 1.98 5.33 -5.40
C MET A 143 2.04 5.33 -6.93
N ASN A 144 3.08 4.75 -7.52
CA ASN A 144 3.21 4.66 -8.98
C ASN A 144 2.09 3.85 -9.61
N ASP A 145 1.79 2.68 -9.04
CA ASP A 145 0.74 1.78 -9.53
C ASP A 145 -0.64 2.47 -9.48
N ILE A 146 -0.99 3.07 -8.33
CA ILE A 146 -2.26 3.80 -8.17
C ILE A 146 -2.34 5.01 -9.11
N CYS A 147 -1.28 5.81 -9.21
CA CYS A 147 -1.26 6.97 -10.11
C CYS A 147 -1.36 6.57 -11.59
N HIS A 148 -0.85 5.41 -11.97
CA HIS A 148 -1.07 4.84 -13.29
C HIS A 148 -2.53 4.44 -13.49
N TYR A 149 -3.06 3.61 -12.57
CA TYR A 149 -4.41 3.04 -12.67
C TYR A 149 -5.53 4.09 -12.70
N ILE A 150 -5.45 5.13 -11.87
CA ILE A 150 -6.49 6.15 -11.79
C ILE A 150 -6.63 6.98 -13.07
N LYS A 151 -5.55 7.13 -13.84
CA LYS A 151 -5.54 7.86 -15.13
C LYS A 151 -6.15 7.07 -16.27
N LEU A 152 -6.23 5.74 -16.12
CA LEU A 152 -6.77 4.89 -17.19
C LEU A 152 -8.26 5.13 -17.35
N ASP A 153 -8.70 5.19 -18.62
CA ASP A 153 -10.12 5.00 -18.95
C ASP A 153 -10.59 3.68 -18.30
N PRO A 154 -11.76 3.65 -17.66
CA PRO A 154 -12.26 2.47 -16.96
C PRO A 154 -12.29 1.18 -17.80
N TYR A 155 -12.43 1.30 -19.13
CA TYR A 155 -12.35 0.16 -20.05
C TYR A 155 -10.99 -0.55 -19.99
N PHE A 156 -9.89 0.21 -19.87
CA PHE A 156 -8.54 -0.36 -19.83
C PHE A 156 -8.11 -0.88 -18.46
N ARG A 157 -8.82 -0.52 -17.40
CA ARG A 157 -8.51 -0.95 -16.03
C ARG A 157 -8.51 -2.47 -15.85
N GLN A 158 -9.38 -3.18 -16.57
CA GLN A 158 -9.43 -4.66 -16.56
C GLN A 158 -8.10 -5.32 -16.95
N PHE A 159 -7.29 -4.66 -17.78
CA PHE A 159 -5.97 -5.16 -18.21
C PHE A 159 -4.83 -4.74 -17.29
N ASN A 160 -5.10 -3.83 -16.35
CA ASN A 160 -4.15 -3.28 -15.40
C ASN A 160 -4.58 -3.51 -13.94
N HIS A 161 -5.40 -4.51 -13.70
CA HIS A 161 -5.99 -4.81 -12.38
C HIS A 161 -4.93 -5.07 -11.30
N ARG A 162 -3.73 -5.51 -11.70
CA ARG A 162 -2.60 -5.72 -10.79
C ARG A 162 -2.13 -4.43 -10.11
N ASP A 163 -2.32 -3.28 -10.72
CA ASP A 163 -1.88 -2.00 -10.15
C ASP A 163 -2.58 -1.70 -8.80
N ILE A 164 -3.79 -2.21 -8.61
CA ILE A 164 -4.52 -2.06 -7.34
C ILE A 164 -4.32 -3.22 -6.37
N THR A 165 -3.70 -4.33 -6.79
CA THR A 165 -3.58 -5.53 -5.95
C THR A 165 -2.14 -5.93 -5.63
N PHE A 166 -1.18 -5.58 -6.51
CA PHE A 166 0.20 -6.03 -6.40
C PHE A 166 0.92 -5.56 -5.13
N SER A 167 0.61 -4.35 -4.66
CA SER A 167 1.21 -3.79 -3.45
C SER A 167 1.02 -4.67 -2.20
N LEU A 168 -0.05 -5.48 -2.15
CA LEU A 168 -0.30 -6.41 -1.05
C LEU A 168 0.74 -7.55 -0.98
N MET A 169 1.47 -7.84 -2.08
CA MET A 169 2.54 -8.84 -2.06
C MET A 169 3.69 -8.46 -1.13
N TYR A 170 3.88 -7.16 -0.89
CA TYR A 170 4.96 -6.66 -0.05
C TYR A 170 4.51 -5.69 1.05
N ALA A 171 3.20 -5.46 1.21
CA ALA A 171 2.61 -4.47 2.13
C ALA A 171 3.08 -4.58 3.58
N PHE A 172 3.58 -5.75 4.01
CA PHE A 172 4.03 -6.03 5.36
C PHE A 172 5.54 -6.35 5.46
N SER A 173 6.30 -6.06 4.39
CA SER A 173 7.76 -6.19 4.41
C SER A 173 8.45 -5.03 5.13
N GLU A 174 7.80 -3.88 5.19
CA GLU A 174 8.22 -2.66 5.85
C GLU A 174 7.01 -1.96 6.47
N ASN A 175 7.23 -0.97 7.31
CA ASN A 175 6.16 -0.10 7.81
C ASN A 175 5.91 1.00 6.78
N TYR A 176 4.84 0.86 5.98
CA TYR A 176 4.58 1.77 4.87
C TYR A 176 3.66 2.92 5.20
N ILE A 177 3.96 4.08 4.59
CA ILE A 177 3.03 5.18 4.35
C ILE A 177 2.65 5.14 2.87
N LEU A 178 1.37 5.25 2.55
CA LEU A 178 0.84 5.36 1.20
C LEU A 178 0.82 6.84 0.78
N PRO A 179 1.78 7.33 -0.01
CA PRO A 179 1.87 8.75 -0.31
C PRO A 179 1.06 9.11 -1.55
N LEU A 180 0.29 10.19 -1.45
CA LEU A 180 -0.11 11.06 -2.55
C LEU A 180 0.42 12.45 -2.19
N SER A 181 1.71 12.66 -2.42
CA SER A 181 2.45 13.83 -1.96
C SER A 181 2.42 14.98 -2.97
N HIS A 182 3.20 16.02 -2.71
CA HIS A 182 3.39 17.13 -3.66
C HIS A 182 3.96 16.65 -5.00
N ASP A 183 4.85 15.66 -4.98
CA ASP A 183 5.51 15.16 -6.19
C ASP A 183 4.53 14.60 -7.24
N GLU A 184 3.38 14.07 -6.80
CA GLU A 184 2.37 13.53 -7.72
C GLU A 184 1.49 14.61 -8.34
N VAL A 185 1.53 15.85 -7.85
CA VAL A 185 0.60 16.91 -8.27
C VAL A 185 1.32 18.20 -8.70
N VAL A 186 2.56 18.09 -9.17
CA VAL A 186 3.40 19.16 -9.71
C VAL A 186 3.98 18.77 -11.07
N HIS A 187 4.62 19.71 -11.74
CA HIS A 187 5.39 19.50 -12.98
C HIS A 187 4.58 18.83 -14.10
N MET A 188 3.36 19.29 -14.35
CA MET A 188 2.43 18.82 -15.39
C MET A 188 1.92 17.39 -15.16
N LYS A 189 2.03 16.86 -13.93
CA LYS A 189 1.44 15.58 -13.57
C LYS A 189 -0.07 15.66 -13.31
N GLY A 190 -0.62 16.89 -13.18
CA GLY A 190 -2.02 17.20 -12.88
C GLY A 190 -2.39 17.03 -11.41
N SER A 191 -3.41 17.73 -10.94
CA SER A 191 -3.96 17.53 -9.59
C SER A 191 -4.56 16.14 -9.43
N PHE A 192 -4.85 15.72 -8.18
CA PHE A 192 -5.46 14.41 -7.95
C PHE A 192 -6.82 14.28 -8.67
N LEU A 193 -7.66 15.32 -8.62
CA LEU A 193 -8.91 15.39 -9.39
C LEU A 193 -8.64 15.41 -10.89
N GLY A 194 -7.65 16.17 -11.35
CA GLY A 194 -7.27 16.30 -12.75
C GLY A 194 -6.82 15.00 -13.40
N LYS A 195 -6.27 14.06 -12.60
CA LYS A 195 -5.83 12.74 -13.08
C LYS A 195 -6.99 11.81 -13.45
N MET A 196 -8.18 12.03 -12.87
CA MET A 196 -9.32 11.16 -13.14
C MET A 196 -9.85 11.33 -14.57
N PRO A 197 -10.18 10.24 -15.28
CA PRO A 197 -10.83 10.29 -16.58
C PRO A 197 -12.31 10.68 -16.48
N GLY A 198 -12.91 10.97 -17.62
CA GLY A 198 -14.34 11.23 -17.73
C GLY A 198 -14.75 12.68 -17.53
N ASP A 199 -16.04 12.90 -17.33
CA ASP A 199 -16.62 14.20 -17.05
C ASP A 199 -16.39 14.62 -15.57
N ASN A 200 -16.92 15.78 -15.19
CA ASN A 200 -16.72 16.28 -13.83
C ASN A 200 -17.31 15.36 -12.77
N ALA A 201 -18.51 14.82 -12.98
CA ALA A 201 -19.17 13.94 -12.01
C ALA A 201 -18.36 12.63 -11.82
N GLU A 202 -17.89 12.06 -12.94
CA GLU A 202 -17.04 10.87 -12.94
C GLU A 202 -15.70 11.11 -12.26
N LYS A 203 -15.08 12.29 -12.45
CA LYS A 203 -13.84 12.68 -11.77
C LYS A 203 -14.00 12.74 -10.25
N PHE A 204 -15.06 13.39 -9.77
CA PHE A 204 -15.34 13.44 -8.32
C PHE A 204 -15.67 12.06 -7.77
N ALA A 205 -16.40 11.21 -8.50
CA ALA A 205 -16.65 9.82 -8.11
C ALA A 205 -15.33 9.03 -8.02
N GLY A 206 -14.43 9.22 -8.98
CA GLY A 206 -13.08 8.64 -8.97
C GLY A 206 -12.29 9.04 -7.72
N VAL A 207 -12.26 10.33 -7.37
CA VAL A 207 -11.59 10.81 -6.15
C VAL A 207 -12.16 10.12 -4.92
N ARG A 208 -13.49 10.05 -4.77
CA ARG A 208 -14.14 9.38 -3.63
C ARG A 208 -13.78 7.91 -3.55
N ALA A 209 -13.84 7.20 -4.67
CA ALA A 209 -13.53 5.77 -4.71
C ALA A 209 -12.07 5.47 -4.36
N PHE A 210 -11.12 6.15 -5.00
CA PHE A 210 -9.69 5.89 -4.79
C PHE A 210 -9.18 6.37 -3.45
N TYR A 211 -9.68 7.49 -2.92
CA TYR A 211 -9.34 7.93 -1.57
C TYR A 211 -9.84 6.92 -0.52
N THR A 212 -11.07 6.43 -0.65
CA THR A 212 -11.59 5.40 0.26
C THR A 212 -10.82 4.08 0.12
N TYR A 213 -10.43 3.70 -1.09
CA TYR A 213 -9.56 2.54 -1.30
C TYR A 213 -8.22 2.72 -0.57
N MET A 214 -7.58 3.89 -0.69
CA MET A 214 -6.36 4.20 0.06
C MET A 214 -6.59 4.12 1.58
N LEU A 215 -7.70 4.67 2.11
CA LEU A 215 -8.02 4.60 3.53
C LEU A 215 -8.18 3.17 4.03
N THR A 216 -8.72 2.28 3.21
CA THR A 216 -9.00 0.89 3.58
C THR A 216 -7.85 -0.07 3.27
N HIS A 217 -6.88 0.32 2.44
CA HIS A 217 -5.66 -0.44 2.18
C HIS A 217 -4.74 -0.44 3.41
N PRO A 218 -3.96 -1.52 3.70
CA PRO A 218 -2.94 -1.50 4.75
C PRO A 218 -1.87 -0.40 4.53
N GLY A 219 -1.31 0.12 5.61
CA GLY A 219 -0.32 1.20 5.62
C GLY A 219 -0.90 2.53 6.08
N LYS A 220 -0.05 3.48 6.50
CA LYS A 220 -0.47 4.83 6.92
C LYS A 220 -0.78 5.69 5.70
N LYS A 221 -1.49 6.80 5.88
CA LYS A 221 -2.07 7.60 4.80
C LYS A 221 -1.41 8.98 4.75
N LEU A 222 -1.08 9.43 3.54
CA LEU A 222 -0.57 10.77 3.31
C LEU A 222 -1.18 11.35 2.04
N THR A 223 -1.79 12.53 2.15
CA THR A 223 -2.25 13.33 1.02
C THR A 223 -1.72 14.75 1.13
N ILE A 224 -1.37 15.34 0.00
CA ILE A 224 -1.01 16.76 -0.07
C ILE A 224 -2.23 17.63 0.22
N MET A 225 -1.99 18.77 0.90
CA MET A 225 -2.98 19.81 1.11
C MET A 225 -3.65 20.26 -0.20
N GLY A 226 -4.96 20.54 -0.15
CA GLY A 226 -5.77 20.93 -1.32
C GLY A 226 -6.44 19.75 -2.02
N THR A 227 -6.01 18.50 -1.76
CA THR A 227 -6.71 17.30 -2.26
C THR A 227 -8.16 17.26 -1.76
N GLU A 228 -8.38 17.65 -0.51
CA GLU A 228 -9.70 17.73 0.15
C GLU A 228 -10.61 18.80 -0.41
N LEU A 229 -10.07 19.77 -1.15
CA LEU A 229 -10.84 20.79 -1.86
C LEU A 229 -11.21 20.36 -3.28
N GLY A 230 -10.62 19.25 -3.75
CA GLY A 230 -10.76 18.83 -5.14
C GLY A 230 -10.18 19.84 -6.11
N GLN A 231 -8.99 20.38 -5.84
CA GLN A 231 -8.37 21.38 -6.69
C GLN A 231 -8.19 20.88 -8.12
N TRP A 232 -8.44 21.77 -9.09
CA TRP A 232 -8.15 21.53 -10.50
C TRP A 232 -6.69 21.79 -10.83
N ASN A 233 -6.11 22.82 -10.20
CA ASN A 233 -4.73 23.21 -10.39
C ASN A 233 -3.79 22.24 -9.64
N GLU A 234 -2.59 22.10 -10.18
CA GLU A 234 -1.49 21.50 -9.47
C GLU A 234 -1.17 22.28 -8.19
N TRP A 235 -0.56 21.61 -7.23
CA TRP A 235 -0.07 22.30 -6.04
C TRP A 235 1.05 23.30 -6.41
N HIS A 236 0.99 24.47 -5.81
CA HIS A 236 1.93 25.54 -6.07
C HIS A 236 2.27 26.30 -4.79
N TYR A 237 3.54 26.45 -4.48
CA TYR A 237 3.98 27.09 -3.24
C TYR A 237 3.84 28.64 -3.25
N GLU A 238 3.76 29.26 -4.44
CA GLU A 238 3.65 30.73 -4.57
C GLU A 238 2.23 31.25 -4.33
N TYR A 239 1.23 30.38 -4.35
CA TYR A 239 -0.18 30.77 -4.23
C TYR A 239 -0.85 30.05 -3.06
N SER A 240 -1.91 30.69 -2.55
CA SER A 240 -2.83 30.03 -1.59
C SER A 240 -3.51 28.83 -2.24
N LEU A 241 -3.96 27.87 -1.41
CA LEU A 241 -4.89 26.84 -1.85
C LEU A 241 -6.15 27.48 -2.44
N ASP A 242 -6.81 26.77 -3.35
CA ASP A 242 -8.01 27.22 -4.07
C ASP A 242 -9.26 27.23 -3.17
N TRP A 243 -9.21 27.89 -2.00
CA TRP A 243 -10.33 27.98 -1.05
C TRP A 243 -11.63 28.51 -1.66
N HIS A 244 -11.54 29.31 -2.73
CA HIS A 244 -12.68 29.83 -3.48
C HIS A 244 -13.54 28.73 -4.09
N LEU A 245 -13.00 27.52 -4.31
CA LEU A 245 -13.73 26.37 -4.85
C LEU A 245 -14.88 25.94 -3.93
N LEU A 246 -14.78 26.18 -2.61
CA LEU A 246 -15.86 25.89 -1.67
C LEU A 246 -17.15 26.68 -1.92
N GLN A 247 -17.17 27.66 -2.84
CA GLN A 247 -18.38 28.32 -3.32
C GLN A 247 -19.21 27.42 -4.25
N TYR A 248 -18.60 26.39 -4.85
CA TYR A 248 -19.24 25.49 -5.79
C TYR A 248 -19.63 24.18 -5.14
N GLU A 249 -20.84 23.70 -5.48
CA GLU A 249 -21.43 22.52 -4.84
C GLU A 249 -20.55 21.26 -4.90
N PRO A 250 -19.97 20.85 -6.06
CA PRO A 250 -19.16 19.64 -6.10
C PRO A 250 -17.92 19.68 -5.17
N HIS A 251 -17.35 20.87 -4.99
CA HIS A 251 -16.20 21.07 -4.10
C HIS A 251 -16.58 21.09 -2.62
N ARG A 252 -17.77 21.59 -2.27
CA ARG A 252 -18.31 21.42 -0.91
C ARG A 252 -18.58 19.97 -0.59
N GLN A 253 -19.18 19.25 -1.53
CA GLN A 253 -19.51 17.83 -1.37
C GLN A 253 -18.26 16.97 -1.23
N ILE A 254 -17.21 17.21 -2.03
CA ILE A 254 -15.95 16.46 -1.88
C ILE A 254 -15.26 16.80 -0.56
N HIS A 255 -15.30 18.05 -0.11
CA HIS A 255 -14.76 18.44 1.19
C HIS A 255 -15.52 17.75 2.34
N GLN A 256 -16.87 17.71 2.25
CA GLN A 256 -17.71 16.96 3.21
C GLN A 256 -17.38 15.47 3.19
N PHE A 257 -17.15 14.90 2.01
CA PHE A 257 -16.73 13.51 1.85
C PHE A 257 -15.41 13.25 2.59
N PHE A 258 -14.37 14.08 2.40
CA PHE A 258 -13.08 13.90 3.09
C PHE A 258 -13.24 13.95 4.61
N LYS A 259 -14.07 14.85 5.14
CA LYS A 259 -14.38 14.91 6.58
C LYS A 259 -15.04 13.63 7.07
N ALA A 260 -16.04 13.13 6.35
CA ALA A 260 -16.76 11.91 6.71
C ALA A 260 -15.88 10.66 6.58
N ALA A 261 -15.08 10.57 5.52
CA ALA A 261 -14.17 9.45 5.28
C ALA A 261 -13.06 9.37 6.35
N ASN A 262 -12.49 10.50 6.75
CA ASN A 262 -11.50 10.55 7.83
C ASN A 262 -12.12 10.22 9.19
N ALA A 263 -13.34 10.68 9.48
CA ALA A 263 -14.08 10.32 10.69
C ALA A 263 -14.34 8.80 10.72
N MET A 264 -14.84 8.24 9.62
CA MET A 264 -15.04 6.79 9.47
C MET A 264 -13.74 6.01 9.70
N TYR A 265 -12.61 6.46 9.12
CA TYR A 265 -11.32 5.82 9.33
C TYR A 265 -10.93 5.76 10.81
N LEU A 266 -11.08 6.86 11.55
CA LEU A 266 -10.78 6.91 12.99
C LEU A 266 -11.71 6.04 13.83
N GLU A 267 -13.00 5.97 13.47
CA GLU A 267 -13.99 5.16 14.18
C GLU A 267 -13.81 3.66 13.98
N GLN A 268 -13.27 3.25 12.84
CA GLN A 268 -13.17 1.84 12.47
C GLN A 268 -11.78 1.28 12.79
N SER A 269 -11.61 0.76 14.00
CA SER A 269 -10.34 0.17 14.50
C SER A 269 -9.72 -0.86 13.55
N ALA A 270 -10.53 -1.59 12.80
CA ALA A 270 -10.08 -2.55 11.80
C ALA A 270 -9.22 -1.93 10.67
N LEU A 271 -9.29 -0.61 10.45
CA LEU A 271 -8.53 0.06 9.41
C LEU A 271 -7.12 0.46 9.85
N TRP A 272 -6.82 0.47 11.17
CA TRP A 272 -5.54 0.99 11.67
C TRP A 272 -4.88 0.20 12.80
N GLU A 273 -5.61 -0.65 13.56
CA GLU A 273 -5.03 -1.38 14.70
C GLU A 273 -4.03 -2.49 14.30
N GLN A 274 -4.28 -3.15 13.17
CA GLN A 274 -3.45 -4.23 12.62
C GLN A 274 -3.09 -3.92 11.17
N ASP A 275 -2.44 -2.78 10.98
CA ASP A 275 -2.16 -2.19 9.69
C ASP A 275 -0.81 -2.65 9.09
N ASP A 276 -0.04 -3.39 9.88
CA ASP A 276 1.33 -3.82 9.66
C ASP A 276 1.47 -5.34 9.47
N SER A 277 0.36 -6.07 9.40
CA SER A 277 0.41 -7.54 9.32
C SER A 277 -0.78 -8.16 8.59
N TRP A 278 -0.59 -9.37 8.08
CA TRP A 278 -1.66 -10.19 7.50
C TRP A 278 -2.79 -10.51 8.47
N GLN A 279 -2.62 -10.31 9.76
CA GLN A 279 -3.69 -10.49 10.73
C GLN A 279 -4.81 -9.45 10.55
N GLY A 280 -4.47 -8.27 10.05
CA GLY A 280 -5.39 -7.18 9.78
C GLY A 280 -6.00 -7.16 8.38
N PHE A 281 -5.56 -8.05 7.47
CA PHE A 281 -6.01 -8.06 6.08
C PHE A 281 -6.28 -9.46 5.54
N GLN A 282 -7.33 -9.59 4.74
CA GLN A 282 -7.63 -10.83 4.02
C GLN A 282 -8.36 -10.50 2.72
N TRP A 283 -7.85 -10.97 1.58
CA TRP A 283 -8.60 -10.93 0.34
C TRP A 283 -9.86 -11.80 0.42
N LEU A 284 -10.95 -11.30 -0.13
CA LEU A 284 -12.13 -12.06 -0.52
C LEU A 284 -12.10 -12.32 -2.03
N CYS A 285 -11.90 -11.26 -2.81
CA CYS A 285 -11.77 -11.31 -4.25
C CYS A 285 -10.75 -10.29 -4.72
N ALA A 286 -9.61 -10.76 -5.23
CA ALA A 286 -8.52 -9.91 -5.72
C ALA A 286 -8.45 -9.84 -7.25
N ASP A 287 -9.17 -10.69 -7.95
CA ASP A 287 -8.94 -11.01 -9.37
C ASP A 287 -10.18 -10.85 -10.27
N ASP A 288 -11.24 -10.20 -9.79
CA ASP A 288 -12.41 -9.87 -10.62
C ASP A 288 -12.12 -8.66 -11.53
N ASN A 289 -11.12 -8.83 -12.40
CA ASN A 289 -10.68 -7.81 -13.35
C ASN A 289 -11.74 -7.47 -14.40
N THR A 290 -12.55 -8.45 -14.81
CA THR A 290 -13.65 -8.25 -15.77
C THR A 290 -14.68 -7.28 -15.23
N ALA A 291 -14.95 -7.33 -13.95
CA ALA A 291 -15.84 -6.40 -13.28
C ALA A 291 -15.13 -5.11 -12.82
N ASN A 292 -13.81 -5.05 -12.82
CA ASN A 292 -13.01 -4.01 -12.17
C ASN A 292 -13.38 -3.85 -10.68
N THR A 293 -13.61 -4.98 -9.99
CA THR A 293 -13.97 -5.02 -8.57
C THR A 293 -12.92 -5.71 -7.75
N VAL A 294 -12.76 -5.27 -6.51
CA VAL A 294 -12.01 -5.98 -5.47
C VAL A 294 -12.82 -6.05 -4.20
N ALA A 295 -12.66 -7.13 -3.44
CA ALA A 295 -13.29 -7.29 -2.13
C ALA A 295 -12.29 -7.85 -1.13
N PHE A 296 -12.29 -7.31 0.09
CA PHE A 296 -11.39 -7.76 1.15
C PHE A 296 -11.97 -7.50 2.53
N LEU A 297 -11.35 -8.12 3.53
CA LEU A 297 -11.62 -7.93 4.95
C LEU A 297 -10.51 -7.12 5.58
N ARG A 298 -10.89 -6.20 6.46
CA ARG A 298 -10.00 -5.58 7.43
C ARG A 298 -10.42 -6.06 8.82
N TRP A 299 -9.43 -6.43 9.65
CA TRP A 299 -9.66 -6.99 10.96
C TRP A 299 -9.02 -6.12 12.05
N ASP A 300 -9.74 -5.89 13.15
CA ASP A 300 -9.15 -5.35 14.37
C ASP A 300 -8.57 -6.46 15.28
N ARG A 301 -7.97 -6.04 16.40
CA ARG A 301 -7.40 -6.97 17.40
C ARG A 301 -8.44 -7.87 18.05
N GLU A 302 -9.69 -7.42 18.14
CA GLU A 302 -10.81 -8.19 18.66
C GLU A 302 -11.46 -9.11 17.61
N ARG A 303 -10.87 -9.20 16.42
CA ARG A 303 -11.39 -9.99 15.29
C ARG A 303 -12.78 -9.55 14.85
N ARG A 304 -13.04 -8.24 14.88
CA ARG A 304 -14.22 -7.62 14.29
C ARG A 304 -13.88 -7.17 12.87
N PRO A 305 -14.51 -7.75 11.85
CA PRO A 305 -14.18 -7.43 10.48
C PRO A 305 -14.99 -6.27 9.92
N LEU A 306 -14.36 -5.55 9.00
CA LEU A 306 -15.04 -4.78 7.96
C LEU A 306 -14.95 -5.55 6.64
N VAL A 307 -16.03 -5.57 5.89
CA VAL A 307 -16.05 -5.99 4.49
C VAL A 307 -15.94 -4.73 3.64
N VAL A 308 -14.92 -4.65 2.82
CA VAL A 308 -14.71 -3.56 1.86
C VAL A 308 -14.91 -4.11 0.45
N VAL A 309 -15.75 -3.45 -0.34
CA VAL A 309 -15.99 -3.80 -1.73
C VAL A 309 -15.84 -2.55 -2.59
N ALA A 310 -14.91 -2.56 -3.53
CA ALA A 310 -14.65 -1.45 -4.43
C ALA A 310 -15.03 -1.81 -5.88
N ASN A 311 -15.70 -0.91 -6.56
CA ASN A 311 -16.05 -0.99 -7.98
C ASN A 311 -15.39 0.18 -8.72
N PHE A 312 -14.38 -0.11 -9.52
CA PHE A 312 -13.65 0.89 -10.31
C PHE A 312 -14.14 0.97 -11.78
N SER A 313 -15.34 0.45 -12.04
CA SER A 313 -16.01 0.55 -13.35
C SER A 313 -17.18 1.54 -13.30
N PRO A 314 -17.59 2.10 -14.45
CA PRO A 314 -18.78 2.96 -14.54
C PRO A 314 -20.09 2.15 -14.54
N ILE A 315 -20.05 0.86 -14.28
CA ILE A 315 -21.21 -0.03 -14.35
C ILE A 315 -21.75 -0.25 -12.94
N HIS A 316 -23.04 0.02 -12.75
CA HIS A 316 -23.78 -0.34 -11.55
C HIS A 316 -23.95 -1.86 -11.47
N ARG A 317 -23.45 -2.48 -10.41
CA ARG A 317 -23.51 -3.93 -10.23
C ARG A 317 -24.58 -4.29 -9.21
N LYS A 318 -25.81 -4.43 -9.74
CA LYS A 318 -26.97 -4.86 -8.94
C LYS A 318 -26.83 -6.33 -8.58
N GLY A 319 -27.04 -6.63 -7.30
CA GLY A 319 -27.02 -8.01 -6.83
C GLY A 319 -25.61 -8.63 -6.84
N TYR A 320 -24.57 -7.85 -6.62
CA TYR A 320 -23.20 -8.37 -6.49
C TYR A 320 -23.06 -9.21 -5.23
N GLN A 321 -22.61 -10.46 -5.39
CA GLN A 321 -22.47 -11.39 -4.27
C GLN A 321 -21.05 -11.28 -3.68
N VAL A 322 -20.96 -11.11 -2.36
CA VAL A 322 -19.68 -11.01 -1.64
C VAL A 322 -19.63 -12.01 -0.49
N GLY A 323 -18.50 -12.71 -0.35
CA GLY A 323 -18.25 -13.68 0.70
C GLY A 323 -18.15 -13.03 2.09
N LEU A 324 -18.57 -13.76 3.13
CA LEU A 324 -18.56 -13.31 4.50
C LEU A 324 -17.86 -14.32 5.41
N PRO A 325 -17.06 -13.89 6.40
CA PRO A 325 -16.29 -14.81 7.25
C PRO A 325 -17.15 -15.59 8.25
N PHE A 326 -18.39 -15.19 8.47
CA PHE A 326 -19.35 -15.85 9.36
C PHE A 326 -20.78 -15.34 9.14
N PRO A 327 -21.80 -16.10 9.55
CA PRO A 327 -23.19 -15.69 9.43
C PRO A 327 -23.52 -14.52 10.37
N GLY A 328 -24.35 -13.58 9.89
CA GLY A 328 -24.74 -12.43 10.67
C GLY A 328 -25.62 -11.41 9.94
N THR A 329 -25.81 -10.27 10.58
CA THR A 329 -26.41 -9.08 9.97
C THR A 329 -25.30 -8.05 9.75
N TRP A 330 -25.19 -7.55 8.53
CA TRP A 330 -24.13 -6.64 8.09
C TRP A 330 -24.75 -5.32 7.68
N ALA A 331 -24.34 -4.25 8.33
CA ALA A 331 -24.83 -2.90 8.02
C ALA A 331 -23.80 -2.12 7.21
N PRO A 332 -24.22 -1.37 6.18
CA PRO A 332 -23.35 -0.41 5.53
C PRO A 332 -22.93 0.66 6.55
N VAL A 333 -21.64 0.95 6.61
CA VAL A 333 -21.05 2.00 7.46
C VAL A 333 -20.47 3.14 6.65
N PHE A 334 -20.21 2.91 5.38
CA PHE A 334 -19.77 3.95 4.46
C PHE A 334 -20.14 3.61 3.01
N ASN A 335 -20.66 4.61 2.29
CA ASN A 335 -20.98 4.57 0.88
C ASN A 335 -20.43 5.81 0.21
N THR A 336 -19.46 5.65 -0.70
CA THR A 336 -18.87 6.79 -1.41
C THR A 336 -19.78 7.42 -2.46
N ASP A 337 -20.88 6.76 -2.82
CA ASP A 337 -21.90 7.26 -3.75
C ASP A 337 -23.11 7.90 -3.06
N ALA A 338 -23.00 8.22 -1.76
CA ALA A 338 -24.07 8.92 -1.05
C ALA A 338 -24.33 10.31 -1.65
N GLU A 339 -25.60 10.73 -1.68
CA GLU A 339 -26.03 12.02 -2.26
C GLU A 339 -25.35 13.22 -1.58
N GLU A 340 -25.12 13.15 -0.28
CA GLU A 340 -24.44 14.20 0.50
C GLU A 340 -22.99 14.45 0.03
N PHE A 341 -22.37 13.48 -0.66
CA PHE A 341 -21.04 13.58 -1.24
C PHE A 341 -21.07 13.86 -2.76
N GLY A 342 -22.26 14.13 -3.32
CA GLY A 342 -22.44 14.33 -4.77
C GLY A 342 -22.49 13.04 -5.57
N GLY A 343 -22.81 11.91 -4.93
CA GLY A 343 -23.14 10.65 -5.58
C GLY A 343 -24.61 10.57 -6.01
N ALA A 344 -24.97 9.47 -6.63
CA ALA A 344 -26.34 9.18 -7.08
C ALA A 344 -27.22 8.58 -6.00
N GLY A 345 -26.68 8.34 -4.79
CA GLY A 345 -27.41 7.72 -3.67
C GLY A 345 -27.73 6.24 -3.91
N LEU A 346 -27.00 5.58 -4.80
CA LEU A 346 -27.14 4.16 -5.04
C LEU A 346 -26.44 3.35 -3.94
N GLY A 347 -26.74 2.05 -3.88
CA GLY A 347 -26.19 1.14 -2.89
C GLY A 347 -27.08 0.90 -1.69
N ASP A 348 -26.65 -0.03 -0.84
CA ASP A 348 -27.45 -0.45 0.31
C ASP A 348 -27.42 0.59 1.42
N THR A 349 -28.59 0.91 1.94
CA THR A 349 -28.78 1.83 3.09
C THR A 349 -29.25 1.09 4.35
N THR A 350 -29.63 -0.18 4.23
CA THR A 350 -30.18 -1.01 5.31
C THR A 350 -29.32 -2.21 5.59
N PRO A 351 -29.33 -2.75 6.82
CA PRO A 351 -28.58 -3.96 7.15
C PRO A 351 -29.04 -5.19 6.37
N ILE A 352 -28.08 -5.97 5.87
CA ILE A 352 -28.25 -7.18 5.07
C ILE A 352 -27.98 -8.40 5.94
N LYS A 353 -28.81 -9.43 5.82
CA LYS A 353 -28.56 -10.74 6.45
C LYS A 353 -27.74 -11.61 5.53
N SER A 354 -26.74 -12.29 6.10
CA SER A 354 -25.99 -13.34 5.36
C SER A 354 -26.90 -14.50 4.96
N VAL A 355 -26.50 -15.16 3.87
CA VAL A 355 -27.11 -16.39 3.37
C VAL A 355 -26.08 -17.52 3.32
N ASP A 356 -26.55 -18.78 3.46
CA ASP A 356 -25.71 -19.99 3.40
C ASP A 356 -25.38 -20.35 1.92
N ILE A 357 -24.86 -19.38 1.17
CA ILE A 357 -24.41 -19.55 -0.22
C ILE A 357 -22.92 -19.26 -0.26
N PRO A 358 -22.07 -20.24 -0.66
CA PRO A 358 -20.63 -20.00 -0.73
C PRO A 358 -20.25 -18.97 -1.81
N CYS A 359 -19.31 -18.08 -1.46
CA CYS A 359 -18.76 -17.08 -2.36
C CYS A 359 -17.37 -16.67 -1.87
N HIS A 360 -16.41 -16.43 -2.79
CA HIS A 360 -15.06 -15.97 -2.46
C HIS A 360 -14.37 -16.81 -1.37
N ASP A 361 -14.43 -18.14 -1.50
CA ASP A 361 -13.89 -19.11 -0.54
C ASP A 361 -14.47 -19.01 0.89
N GLN A 362 -15.62 -18.33 1.05
CA GLN A 362 -16.35 -18.25 2.30
C GLN A 362 -17.64 -19.09 2.21
N GLU A 363 -18.06 -19.72 3.32
CA GLU A 363 -19.31 -20.50 3.35
C GLU A 363 -20.57 -19.63 3.40
N GLN A 364 -20.41 -18.37 3.75
CA GLN A 364 -21.46 -17.36 3.87
C GLN A 364 -21.27 -16.27 2.84
N SER A 365 -22.35 -15.64 2.43
CA SER A 365 -22.29 -14.45 1.57
C SER A 365 -23.43 -13.50 1.87
N MET A 366 -23.35 -12.31 1.30
CA MET A 366 -24.44 -11.36 1.18
C MET A 366 -24.51 -10.86 -0.27
N THR A 367 -25.70 -10.44 -0.67
CA THR A 367 -25.93 -9.78 -1.97
C THR A 367 -26.06 -8.29 -1.73
N ILE A 368 -25.26 -7.50 -2.42
CA ILE A 368 -25.20 -6.05 -2.27
C ILE A 368 -25.55 -5.33 -3.57
N ASP A 369 -25.97 -4.09 -3.43
CA ASP A 369 -26.11 -3.15 -4.53
C ASP A 369 -24.85 -2.27 -4.57
N LEU A 370 -23.98 -2.47 -5.59
CA LEU A 370 -22.67 -1.86 -5.68
C LEU A 370 -22.64 -0.78 -6.76
N PRO A 371 -22.63 0.52 -6.37
CA PRO A 371 -22.69 1.63 -7.32
C PRO A 371 -21.50 1.71 -8.27
N PRO A 372 -21.61 2.44 -9.40
CA PRO A 372 -20.49 2.72 -10.27
C PRO A 372 -19.42 3.53 -9.52
N MET A 373 -18.15 3.32 -9.85
CA MET A 373 -17.01 4.09 -9.35
C MET A 373 -17.13 4.39 -7.83
N SER A 374 -17.28 3.33 -7.03
CA SER A 374 -17.61 3.46 -5.60
C SER A 374 -16.90 2.44 -4.73
N VAL A 375 -16.89 2.72 -3.43
CA VAL A 375 -16.51 1.79 -2.37
C VAL A 375 -17.64 1.71 -1.36
N MET A 376 -18.05 0.49 -1.05
CA MET A 376 -19.00 0.17 0.01
C MET A 376 -18.27 -0.54 1.16
N ILE A 377 -18.54 -0.12 2.38
CA ILE A 377 -17.95 -0.72 3.60
C ILE A 377 -19.06 -1.21 4.50
N TYR A 378 -18.96 -2.46 4.96
CA TYR A 378 -19.96 -3.09 5.82
C TYR A 378 -19.34 -3.58 7.11
N ARG A 379 -20.08 -3.47 8.21
CA ARG A 379 -19.73 -3.99 9.53
C ARG A 379 -20.77 -4.99 10.01
N CYS A 380 -20.32 -6.07 10.64
CA CYS A 380 -21.23 -7.00 11.31
C CYS A 380 -21.83 -6.35 12.56
N THR A 381 -23.15 -6.18 12.59
CA THR A 381 -23.88 -5.63 13.74
C THR A 381 -24.42 -6.71 14.65
N ARG A 382 -24.67 -7.91 14.13
CA ARG A 382 -25.15 -9.05 14.89
C ARG A 382 -24.63 -10.35 14.29
N ARG A 383 -23.76 -11.03 15.02
CA ARG A 383 -23.27 -12.37 14.65
C ARG A 383 -24.34 -13.43 14.92
N ALA A 384 -24.60 -14.28 13.95
CA ALA A 384 -25.48 -15.42 14.12
C ALA A 384 -24.68 -16.70 14.46
N PRO A 385 -25.25 -17.66 15.21
CA PRO A 385 -24.59 -18.93 15.47
C PRO A 385 -24.39 -19.71 14.15
N VAL A 386 -23.22 -20.31 13.99
CA VAL A 386 -22.93 -21.22 12.87
C VAL A 386 -23.83 -22.45 12.98
N ARG A 387 -24.69 -22.68 11.99
CA ARG A 387 -25.50 -23.91 11.95
C ARG A 387 -24.56 -25.07 11.67
N LYS A 388 -24.42 -26.01 12.62
CA LYS A 388 -23.75 -27.28 12.33
C LYS A 388 -24.53 -27.99 11.22
N LYS A 389 -23.88 -28.32 10.10
CA LYS A 389 -24.45 -29.23 9.08
C LYS A 389 -24.89 -30.49 9.83
N LYS A 390 -26.18 -30.80 9.82
CA LYS A 390 -26.66 -32.10 10.32
C LYS A 390 -26.06 -33.13 9.39
N ASP A 391 -25.29 -34.09 9.95
CA ASP A 391 -24.82 -35.26 9.23
C ASP A 391 -26.02 -35.98 8.64
N SER A 392 -26.26 -35.79 7.36
CA SER A 392 -27.24 -36.54 6.57
C SER A 392 -26.61 -37.82 6.04
N GLU A 393 -26.08 -38.64 6.96
CA GLU A 393 -25.68 -40.00 6.68
C GLU A 393 -26.13 -40.93 7.81
N LYS A 394 -27.42 -41.24 7.82
CA LYS A 394 -27.95 -42.48 8.39
C LYS A 394 -29.35 -42.74 7.84
N ALA A 395 -29.41 -43.19 6.60
CA ALA A 395 -30.57 -43.93 6.11
C ALA A 395 -30.15 -44.84 4.95
N GLY A 396 -29.89 -46.07 5.22
CA GLY A 396 -29.85 -47.08 4.14
C GLY A 396 -28.81 -48.18 4.24
N GLU A 397 -28.68 -48.86 5.36
CA GLU A 397 -28.19 -50.25 5.32
C GLU A 397 -29.20 -51.21 5.93
N LYS A 398 -30.03 -51.77 5.07
CA LYS A 398 -30.78 -53.00 5.36
C LYS A 398 -29.81 -54.19 5.32
N LYS A 399 -29.69 -54.87 6.46
CA LYS A 399 -29.00 -56.15 6.61
C LYS A 399 -29.57 -57.17 5.66
N THR A 400 -28.72 -57.74 4.81
CA THR A 400 -28.91 -59.09 4.28
C THR A 400 -27.71 -59.94 4.69
N SER A 401 -28.01 -60.95 5.52
CA SER A 401 -27.11 -62.00 5.97
C SER A 401 -26.82 -62.96 4.83
N GLY A 402 -25.56 -63.16 4.49
CA GLY A 402 -25.14 -64.26 3.60
C GLY A 402 -23.73 -64.71 3.98
N LYS A 403 -23.64 -65.83 4.69
CA LYS A 403 -22.38 -66.56 4.96
C LYS A 403 -21.84 -67.13 3.65
N VAL A 404 -20.57 -66.93 3.34
CA VAL A 404 -19.72 -67.88 2.63
C VAL A 404 -18.26 -67.74 2.96
N LYS A 405 -17.57 -68.81 3.13
CA LYS A 405 -16.31 -69.29 3.60
C LYS A 405 -15.05 -68.57 3.00
N LYS A 406 -13.99 -68.56 3.86
CA LYS A 406 -12.56 -68.42 3.48
C LYS A 406 -12.10 -69.60 2.59
N PRO A 407 -11.03 -69.42 1.83
CA PRO A 407 -9.84 -70.25 2.04
C PRO A 407 -8.53 -69.41 2.19
N GLU A 408 -7.64 -70.13 2.87
CA GLU A 408 -6.25 -69.75 3.22
C GLU A 408 -5.30 -69.73 2.01
N GLY A 409 -4.19 -69.00 2.18
CA GLY A 409 -2.93 -69.50 1.66
C GLY A 409 -1.96 -68.49 1.06
N ALA A 410 -0.81 -68.36 1.75
CA ALA A 410 0.56 -68.16 1.26
C ALA A 410 1.01 -66.74 0.95
N LYS A 411 1.82 -66.16 1.81
CA LYS A 411 3.31 -66.12 1.95
C LYS A 411 4.06 -65.29 0.92
N ASP A 412 4.74 -64.30 1.50
CA ASP A 412 6.15 -63.94 1.40
C ASP A 412 6.73 -63.12 0.23
N ALA A 413 7.54 -62.22 0.68
CA ALA A 413 8.80 -61.66 0.15
C ALA A 413 8.74 -60.47 -0.83
N GLY A 414 9.30 -59.33 -0.45
CA GLY A 414 10.65 -58.97 -0.63
C GLY A 414 10.85 -57.56 -1.08
N THR A 415 11.47 -56.79 -0.25
CA THR A 415 12.47 -55.71 -0.43
C THR A 415 12.79 -55.25 -1.87
N ALA A 416 12.82 -53.94 -2.13
CA ALA A 416 14.03 -53.17 -2.39
C ALA A 416 13.84 -51.86 -3.19
N ALA A 417 14.37 -50.80 -2.63
CA ALA A 417 15.31 -49.81 -3.19
C ALA A 417 14.89 -48.77 -4.25
N LYS A 418 15.01 -47.54 -3.77
CA LYS A 418 15.51 -46.29 -4.38
C LYS A 418 15.83 -46.26 -5.87
N LYS A 419 15.35 -45.21 -6.55
CA LYS A 419 16.20 -44.48 -7.51
C LYS A 419 15.72 -43.03 -7.67
N THR A 420 16.61 -42.12 -7.32
CA THR A 420 16.69 -40.70 -7.63
C THR A 420 16.89 -40.51 -9.14
N GLN A 421 16.19 -39.55 -9.75
CA GLN A 421 16.58 -39.06 -11.08
C GLN A 421 16.70 -37.53 -11.06
N ALA A 422 17.87 -37.09 -11.47
CA ALA A 422 18.32 -35.72 -11.64
C ALA A 422 17.72 -35.06 -12.88
N ILE A 423 17.41 -33.77 -12.76
CA ILE A 423 16.98 -32.92 -13.86
C ILE A 423 18.24 -32.34 -14.55
N LYS A 424 18.34 -32.55 -15.86
CA LYS A 424 19.37 -32.01 -16.74
C LYS A 424 19.04 -30.58 -17.15
N THR A 425 20.02 -29.72 -16.98
CA THR A 425 20.15 -28.38 -17.55
C THR A 425 20.26 -28.44 -19.07
N VAL A 426 19.48 -27.63 -19.77
CA VAL A 426 19.66 -27.36 -21.20
C VAL A 426 20.06 -25.91 -21.38
N LYS A 427 21.31 -25.72 -21.81
CA LYS A 427 21.84 -24.47 -22.40
C LYS A 427 21.24 -24.30 -23.79
N LYS A 428 20.80 -23.11 -24.17
CA LYS A 428 20.65 -22.68 -25.55
C LYS A 428 21.51 -21.45 -25.80
N LYS A 429 22.23 -21.57 -26.88
CA LYS A 429 23.16 -20.59 -27.45
C LYS A 429 22.44 -19.46 -28.16
N ASP A 430 23.20 -18.38 -28.27
CA ASP A 430 23.04 -17.20 -29.11
C ASP A 430 22.67 -17.49 -30.56
N ASP A 431 21.92 -16.57 -31.17
CA ASP A 431 22.28 -15.94 -32.44
C ASP A 431 21.46 -14.68 -32.72
N GLN A 432 22.18 -13.68 -33.02
CA GLN A 432 22.09 -12.40 -33.71
C GLN A 432 20.82 -12.12 -34.58
N ALA A 433 20.20 -10.99 -34.41
CA ALA A 433 20.08 -9.91 -35.38
C ALA A 433 19.57 -8.64 -34.66
#